data_7d8ccfc6daa022da54e2337a450391d2
#
_entry.id   7d8ccfc6daa022da54e2337a450391d2
#
_cell.length_a   1.000
_cell.length_b   1.000
_cell.length_c   1.000
_cell.angle_alpha   90.00
_cell.angle_beta   90.00
_cell.angle_gamma   90.00
#
_symmetry.space_group_name_H-M   'P 1'
#
loop_
_entity.id
_entity.type
_entity.pdbx_description
1 polymer ?
#
loop_
_entity_poly.entity_id
_entity_poly.type
_entity_poly.pdbx_seq_one_letter_code
_entity_poly.pdbx_strand_id
1 'polypeptide(L)'
;TMLSSLDRIGFAKSLIRKEQAALAIDLDKNRRDLAAVGRDIPALEANLAREREDLAKVLVALFKYGRFPTARFLMMAADLRTFVSPGKNLEILASYQDRMIADYVSGLAELGRAEEALKTKEQETRTLLARAGAKRAELEAEEKKNQALMGQIRTNKLDYSRTLEELAVRAQELQKLLQDFEKQAPALDLPIIPITEGKGRLPWPAGGRILQPYGLRHGPFNTVTMNNGIEIAPREGDPEVRAGHGGKIAYADHFQGYGNLIILDHGLTYYSLYGHLAEFLVRKGDYVKAGQAIGVAGDTGSMVGVSVYFEIRYKTKPVDPLQWLSRR
;
A
#
# COMPACT_ATOMS: atom_id res chain seq x y z
N THR A 1 12.23 20.38 -21.14
CA THR A 1 11.91 19.55 -22.32
C THR A 1 10.60 18.81 -22.11
N MET A 2 9.98 18.32 -23.20
CA MET A 2 8.72 17.54 -23.09
C MET A 2 8.90 16.24 -22.33
N LEU A 3 10.03 15.55 -22.51
CA LEU A 3 10.35 14.35 -21.71
C LEU A 3 10.45 14.67 -20.21
N SER A 4 11.14 15.74 -19.83
CA SER A 4 11.23 16.12 -18.41
C SER A 4 9.87 16.49 -17.81
N SER A 5 8.94 17.01 -18.63
CA SER A 5 7.58 17.28 -18.19
C SER A 5 6.76 15.99 -18.00
N LEU A 6 6.90 15.03 -18.91
CA LEU A 6 6.29 13.69 -18.76
C LEU A 6 6.83 12.97 -17.53
N ASP A 7 8.15 13.00 -17.31
CA ASP A 7 8.78 12.40 -16.13
C ASP A 7 8.27 13.03 -14.84
N ARG A 8 8.16 14.37 -14.77
CA ARG A 8 7.62 15.07 -13.60
C ARG A 8 6.17 14.68 -13.30
N ILE A 9 5.33 14.61 -14.33
CA ILE A 9 3.92 14.19 -14.20
C ILE A 9 3.86 12.72 -13.74
N GLY A 10 4.68 11.85 -14.33
CA GLY A 10 4.78 10.44 -13.94
C GLY A 10 5.19 10.27 -12.47
N PHE A 11 6.20 11.04 -12.03
CA PHE A 11 6.62 11.05 -10.63
C PHE A 11 5.53 11.55 -9.69
N ALA A 12 4.87 12.67 -10.02
CA ALA A 12 3.76 13.21 -9.23
C ALA A 12 2.62 12.17 -9.08
N LYS A 13 2.25 11.50 -10.18
CA LYS A 13 1.24 10.45 -10.17
C LYS A 13 1.62 9.27 -9.28
N SER A 14 2.89 8.82 -9.34
CA SER A 14 3.37 7.73 -8.49
C SER A 14 3.30 8.09 -7.01
N LEU A 15 3.67 9.33 -6.65
CA LEU A 15 3.59 9.82 -5.29
C LEU A 15 2.14 9.88 -4.78
N ILE A 16 1.24 10.44 -5.60
CA ILE A 16 -0.19 10.52 -5.25
C ILE A 16 -0.79 9.11 -5.05
N ARG A 17 -0.44 8.15 -5.90
CA ARG A 17 -0.90 6.75 -5.76
C ARG A 17 -0.41 6.11 -4.45
N LYS A 18 0.84 6.37 -4.04
CA LYS A 18 1.37 5.91 -2.74
C LYS A 18 0.60 6.53 -1.57
N GLU A 19 0.33 7.82 -1.62
CA GLU A 19 -0.47 8.50 -0.61
C GLU A 19 -1.91 7.96 -0.56
N GLN A 20 -2.53 7.66 -1.70
CA GLN A 20 -3.83 7.01 -1.77
C GLN A 20 -3.82 5.61 -1.14
N ALA A 21 -2.78 4.82 -1.40
CA ALA A 21 -2.64 3.49 -0.81
C ALA A 21 -2.49 3.57 0.72
N ALA A 22 -1.69 4.51 1.23
CA ALA A 22 -1.55 4.75 2.67
C ALA A 22 -2.88 5.17 3.31
N LEU A 23 -3.60 6.13 2.69
CA LEU A 23 -4.92 6.55 3.16
C LEU A 23 -5.96 5.41 3.16
N ALA A 24 -5.88 4.49 2.20
CA ALA A 24 -6.77 3.32 2.15
C ALA A 24 -6.53 2.37 3.35
N ILE A 25 -5.26 2.16 3.73
CA ILE A 25 -4.88 1.38 4.91
C ILE A 25 -5.39 2.05 6.19
N ASP A 26 -5.19 3.35 6.32
CA ASP A 26 -5.65 4.11 7.48
C ASP A 26 -7.18 4.10 7.61
N LEU A 27 -7.89 4.22 6.50
CA LEU A 27 -9.36 4.11 6.45
C LEU A 27 -9.84 2.72 6.88
N ASP A 28 -9.21 1.65 6.41
CA ASP A 28 -9.58 0.29 6.79
C ASP A 28 -9.34 0.04 8.29
N LYS A 29 -8.18 0.49 8.80
CA LYS A 29 -7.89 0.44 10.24
C LYS A 29 -8.94 1.20 11.05
N ASN A 30 -9.22 2.45 10.69
CA ASN A 30 -10.16 3.28 11.42
C ASN A 30 -11.59 2.71 11.37
N ARG A 31 -12.00 2.09 10.26
CA ARG A 31 -13.29 1.38 10.15
C ARG A 31 -13.39 0.18 11.08
N ARG A 32 -12.30 -0.58 11.22
CA ARG A 32 -12.26 -1.71 12.19
C ARG A 32 -12.37 -1.22 13.62
N ASP A 33 -11.64 -0.15 13.97
CA ASP A 33 -11.68 0.46 15.30
C ASP A 33 -13.10 0.98 15.61
N LEU A 34 -13.72 1.67 14.66
CA LEU A 34 -15.09 2.18 14.78
C LEU A 34 -16.11 1.06 14.96
N ALA A 35 -15.97 -0.04 14.22
CA ALA A 35 -16.83 -1.21 14.36
C ALA A 35 -16.62 -1.95 15.70
N ALA A 36 -15.43 -1.89 16.29
CA ALA A 36 -15.17 -2.44 17.61
C ALA A 36 -15.87 -1.62 18.69
N VAL A 37 -15.63 -0.32 18.74
CA VAL A 37 -16.29 0.61 19.70
C VAL A 37 -17.82 0.55 19.57
N GLY A 38 -18.33 0.53 18.32
CA GLY A 38 -19.77 0.46 18.07
C GLY A 38 -20.44 -0.86 18.55
N ARG A 39 -19.67 -1.95 18.73
CA ARG A 39 -20.18 -3.22 19.31
C ARG A 39 -20.18 -3.19 20.83
N ASP A 40 -19.25 -2.46 21.44
CA ASP A 40 -19.09 -2.43 22.89
C ASP A 40 -20.17 -1.56 23.55
N ILE A 41 -20.59 -0.46 22.91
CA ILE A 41 -21.62 0.46 23.43
C ILE A 41 -22.93 -0.24 23.78
N PRO A 42 -23.60 -1.04 22.94
CA PRO A 42 -24.84 -1.73 23.27
C PRO A 42 -24.68 -2.71 24.43
N ALA A 43 -23.50 -3.33 24.57
CA ALA A 43 -23.23 -4.23 25.69
C ALA A 43 -23.12 -3.47 27.03
N LEU A 44 -22.44 -2.31 27.01
CA LEU A 44 -22.34 -1.40 28.16
C LEU A 44 -23.70 -0.85 28.56
N GLU A 45 -24.51 -0.39 27.61
CA GLU A 45 -25.89 0.08 27.85
C GLU A 45 -26.75 -1.00 28.45
N ALA A 46 -26.70 -2.24 27.96
CA ALA A 46 -27.47 -3.37 28.50
C ALA A 46 -27.03 -3.76 29.89
N ASN A 47 -25.74 -3.65 30.21
CA ASN A 47 -25.23 -3.87 31.56
C ASN A 47 -25.70 -2.78 32.51
N LEU A 48 -25.55 -1.52 32.15
CA LEU A 48 -26.01 -0.37 32.93
C LEU A 48 -27.51 -0.40 33.16
N ALA A 49 -28.33 -0.83 32.21
CA ALA A 49 -29.76 -0.98 32.35
C ALA A 49 -30.11 -2.03 33.46
N ARG A 50 -29.38 -3.15 33.51
CA ARG A 50 -29.51 -4.18 34.55
C ARG A 50 -29.10 -3.66 35.93
N GLU A 51 -27.93 -3.03 36.02
CA GLU A 51 -27.44 -2.46 37.28
C GLU A 51 -28.37 -1.38 37.81
N ARG A 52 -28.94 -0.52 36.94
CA ARG A 52 -29.95 0.47 37.29
C ARG A 52 -31.22 -0.19 37.85
N GLU A 53 -31.70 -1.28 37.25
CA GLU A 53 -32.88 -2.00 37.72
C GLU A 53 -32.65 -2.61 39.11
N ASP A 54 -31.47 -3.20 39.33
CA ASP A 54 -31.11 -3.79 40.61
C ASP A 54 -30.92 -2.74 41.71
N LEU A 55 -30.28 -1.61 41.40
CA LEU A 55 -30.22 -0.45 42.31
C LEU A 55 -31.61 0.08 42.65
N ALA A 56 -32.51 0.17 41.64
CA ALA A 56 -33.90 0.61 41.89
C ALA A 56 -34.66 -0.35 42.87
N LYS A 57 -34.49 -1.68 42.72
CA LYS A 57 -35.07 -2.68 43.62
C LYS A 57 -34.57 -2.49 45.05
N VAL A 58 -33.25 -2.26 45.21
CA VAL A 58 -32.66 -2.01 46.53
C VAL A 58 -33.18 -0.73 47.15
N LEU A 59 -33.24 0.37 46.38
CA LEU A 59 -33.77 1.67 46.84
C LEU A 59 -35.24 1.57 47.25
N VAL A 60 -36.06 0.87 46.47
CA VAL A 60 -37.50 0.65 46.81
C VAL A 60 -37.63 -0.20 48.07
N ALA A 61 -36.80 -1.22 48.24
CA ALA A 61 -36.80 -2.02 49.48
C ALA A 61 -36.41 -1.18 50.69
N LEU A 62 -35.38 -0.37 50.61
CA LEU A 62 -34.96 0.59 51.65
C LEU A 62 -36.06 1.59 51.99
N PHE A 63 -36.75 2.11 50.97
CA PHE A 63 -37.88 3.05 51.20
C PHE A 63 -39.07 2.38 51.87
N LYS A 64 -39.48 1.18 51.43
CA LYS A 64 -40.64 0.43 51.98
C LYS A 64 -40.43 -0.07 53.37
N TYR A 65 -39.22 -0.52 53.68
CA TYR A 65 -38.94 -1.16 54.98
C TYR A 65 -38.35 -0.24 56.07
N GLY A 66 -38.11 1.05 55.66
CA GLY A 66 -37.76 2.13 56.59
C GLY A 66 -36.34 2.06 57.15
N ARG A 67 -35.96 3.14 57.88
CA ARG A 67 -34.63 3.34 58.48
C ARG A 67 -34.19 2.28 59.51
N PHE A 68 -35.06 1.35 59.90
CA PHE A 68 -34.77 0.35 60.94
C PHE A 68 -35.18 -1.07 60.53
N PRO A 69 -34.65 -1.69 59.51
CA PRO A 69 -34.88 -3.13 59.27
C PRO A 69 -34.35 -3.96 60.43
N THR A 70 -33.25 -3.52 61.05
CA THR A 70 -32.58 -4.17 62.20
C THR A 70 -33.38 -4.23 63.45
N ALA A 71 -34.10 -3.18 63.83
CA ALA A 71 -34.91 -3.18 65.01
C ALA A 71 -36.12 -4.16 64.90
N ARG A 72 -36.72 -4.22 63.71
CA ARG A 72 -37.85 -5.12 63.44
C ARG A 72 -37.38 -6.58 63.29
N PHE A 73 -36.21 -6.82 62.77
CA PHE A 73 -35.60 -8.15 62.68
C PHE A 73 -35.15 -8.67 64.04
N LEU A 74 -34.63 -7.79 64.93
CA LEU A 74 -34.28 -8.10 66.30
C LEU A 74 -35.51 -8.41 67.14
N MET A 75 -36.64 -7.76 66.85
CA MET A 75 -37.93 -8.05 67.59
C MET A 75 -38.59 -9.34 67.09
N MET A 76 -38.32 -9.82 65.88
CA MET A 76 -38.89 -11.08 65.37
C MET A 76 -38.00 -12.31 65.62
N ALA A 77 -36.79 -12.15 66.08
CA ALA A 77 -35.87 -13.24 66.39
C ALA A 77 -36.15 -13.77 67.78
N ALA A 78 -36.90 -14.88 67.89
CA ALA A 78 -37.24 -15.55 69.11
C ALA A 78 -36.03 -16.21 69.82
N ASP A 79 -34.86 -16.22 69.28
CA ASP A 79 -33.66 -16.87 69.82
C ASP A 79 -32.39 -16.03 69.56
N LEU A 80 -32.01 -15.28 70.62
CA LEU A 80 -30.84 -14.38 70.62
C LEU A 80 -29.48 -15.10 70.56
N ARG A 81 -29.42 -16.43 70.60
CA ARG A 81 -28.18 -17.21 70.61
C ARG A 81 -27.65 -17.55 69.22
N THR A 82 -28.46 -17.41 68.20
CA THR A 82 -28.04 -17.67 66.79
C THR A 82 -27.55 -16.42 66.05
N PHE A 83 -27.62 -15.25 66.71
CA PHE A 83 -27.14 -13.99 66.12
C PHE A 83 -25.63 -13.80 66.31
N VAL A 84 -24.83 -14.47 65.49
CA VAL A 84 -23.44 -14.16 65.42
C VAL A 84 -23.28 -12.81 64.61
N SER A 85 -23.12 -11.73 65.42
CA SER A 85 -22.73 -10.40 64.96
C SER A 85 -23.68 -9.66 63.99
N PRO A 86 -24.77 -9.02 64.47
CA PRO A 86 -25.63 -8.14 63.68
C PRO A 86 -24.85 -7.02 62.99
N GLY A 87 -23.71 -6.54 63.57
CA GLY A 87 -22.88 -5.52 63.04
C GLY A 87 -22.15 -5.95 61.74
N LYS A 88 -21.69 -7.19 61.67
CA LYS A 88 -21.02 -7.69 60.47
C LYS A 88 -21.94 -7.82 59.26
N ASN A 89 -23.21 -8.22 59.49
CA ASN A 89 -24.18 -8.33 58.38
C ASN A 89 -24.60 -6.96 57.83
N LEU A 90 -24.69 -5.94 58.72
CA LEU A 90 -24.93 -4.55 58.28
C LEU A 90 -23.74 -3.96 57.52
N GLU A 91 -22.52 -4.22 57.97
CA GLU A 91 -21.29 -3.80 57.28
C GLU A 91 -21.18 -4.46 55.89
N ILE A 92 -21.51 -5.75 55.80
CA ILE A 92 -21.57 -6.48 54.52
C ILE A 92 -22.63 -5.88 53.59
N LEU A 93 -23.82 -5.57 54.10
CA LEU A 93 -24.89 -4.97 53.30
C LEU A 93 -24.53 -3.55 52.81
N ALA A 94 -23.98 -2.72 53.70
CA ALA A 94 -23.52 -1.39 53.36
C ALA A 94 -22.40 -1.45 52.29
N SER A 95 -21.41 -2.32 52.50
CA SER A 95 -20.30 -2.50 51.54
C SER A 95 -20.76 -3.09 50.19
N TYR A 96 -21.86 -3.84 50.17
CA TYR A 96 -22.46 -4.32 48.91
C TYR A 96 -23.17 -3.19 48.17
N GLN A 97 -23.93 -2.32 48.89
CA GLN A 97 -24.57 -1.15 48.27
C GLN A 97 -23.56 -0.15 47.72
N ASP A 98 -22.50 0.13 48.49
CA ASP A 98 -21.41 1.03 48.02
C ASP A 98 -20.75 0.49 46.76
N ARG A 99 -20.53 -0.82 46.68
CA ARG A 99 -19.99 -1.46 45.47
C ARG A 99 -20.92 -1.32 44.26
N MET A 100 -22.24 -1.63 44.46
CA MET A 100 -23.22 -1.48 43.38
C MET A 100 -23.28 -0.06 42.81
N ILE A 101 -23.21 0.95 43.70
CA ILE A 101 -23.20 2.35 43.28
C ILE A 101 -21.87 2.68 42.53
N ALA A 102 -20.75 2.22 43.06
CA ALA A 102 -19.45 2.43 42.46
C ALA A 102 -19.35 1.78 41.05
N ASP A 103 -19.85 0.55 40.92
CA ASP A 103 -19.89 -0.18 39.66
C ASP A 103 -20.78 0.54 38.63
N TYR A 104 -21.96 1.00 39.00
CA TYR A 104 -22.85 1.77 38.15
C TYR A 104 -22.23 3.10 37.71
N VAL A 105 -21.59 3.84 38.62
CA VAL A 105 -20.92 5.11 38.30
C VAL A 105 -19.71 4.87 37.37
N SER A 106 -18.96 3.78 37.63
CA SER A 106 -17.85 3.37 36.74
C SER A 106 -18.34 3.00 35.37
N GLY A 107 -19.45 2.23 35.27
CA GLY A 107 -20.04 1.86 33.99
C GLY A 107 -20.56 3.07 33.19
N LEU A 108 -21.17 4.05 33.87
CA LEU A 108 -21.57 5.31 33.24
C LEU A 108 -20.34 6.08 32.65
N ALA A 109 -19.25 6.12 33.41
CA ALA A 109 -18.02 6.76 32.93
C ALA A 109 -17.39 6.00 31.77
N GLU A 110 -17.50 4.67 31.76
CA GLU A 110 -17.03 3.83 30.67
C GLU A 110 -17.87 4.03 29.39
N LEU A 111 -19.19 4.07 29.51
CA LEU A 111 -20.09 4.38 28.39
C LEU A 111 -19.78 5.76 27.82
N GLY A 112 -19.64 6.78 28.65
CA GLY A 112 -19.30 8.14 28.16
C GLY A 112 -17.96 8.18 27.43
N ARG A 113 -16.95 7.42 27.89
CA ARG A 113 -15.67 7.31 27.16
C ARG A 113 -15.81 6.58 25.82
N ALA A 114 -16.64 5.54 25.76
CA ALA A 114 -16.90 4.79 24.54
C ALA A 114 -17.65 5.67 23.50
N GLU A 115 -18.65 6.43 23.93
CA GLU A 115 -19.38 7.38 23.06
C GLU A 115 -18.47 8.48 22.49
N GLU A 116 -17.61 9.07 23.33
CA GLU A 116 -16.64 10.08 22.87
C GLU A 116 -15.59 9.50 21.91
N ALA A 117 -15.13 8.27 22.19
CA ALA A 117 -14.25 7.55 21.27
C ALA A 117 -14.93 7.27 19.93
N LEU A 118 -16.22 6.89 19.93
CA LEU A 118 -17.00 6.68 18.70
C LEU A 118 -17.06 7.97 17.87
N LYS A 119 -17.45 9.08 18.50
CA LYS A 119 -17.54 10.38 17.87
C LYS A 119 -16.21 10.84 17.27
N THR A 120 -15.12 10.62 18.01
CA THR A 120 -13.76 10.93 17.54
C THR A 120 -13.40 10.10 16.30
N LYS A 121 -13.68 8.78 16.33
CA LYS A 121 -13.43 7.87 15.22
C LYS A 121 -14.28 8.18 13.99
N GLU A 122 -15.52 8.60 14.16
CA GLU A 122 -16.36 9.11 13.07
C GLU A 122 -15.78 10.36 12.42
N GLN A 123 -15.29 11.30 13.22
CA GLN A 123 -14.67 12.53 12.71
C GLN A 123 -13.36 12.24 11.97
N GLU A 124 -12.53 11.34 12.50
CA GLU A 124 -11.33 10.84 11.81
C GLU A 124 -11.70 10.21 10.46
N THR A 125 -12.74 9.36 10.42
CA THR A 125 -13.22 8.75 9.18
C THR A 125 -13.63 9.80 8.15
N ARG A 126 -14.37 10.83 8.55
CA ARG A 126 -14.77 11.93 7.65
C ARG A 126 -13.57 12.69 7.08
N THR A 127 -12.58 12.98 7.92
CA THR A 127 -11.36 13.66 7.46
C THR A 127 -10.53 12.79 6.52
N LEU A 128 -10.39 11.50 6.79
CA LEU A 128 -9.69 10.56 5.90
C LEU A 128 -10.40 10.42 4.55
N LEU A 129 -11.73 10.33 4.55
CA LEU A 129 -12.53 10.29 3.30
C LEU A 129 -12.38 11.57 2.47
N ALA A 130 -12.40 12.74 3.12
CA ALA A 130 -12.18 14.01 2.43
C ALA A 130 -10.78 14.08 1.80
N ARG A 131 -9.74 13.67 2.54
CA ARG A 131 -8.35 13.59 2.01
C ARG A 131 -8.23 12.60 0.84
N ALA A 132 -8.85 11.42 0.95
CA ALA A 132 -8.85 10.44 -0.13
C ALA A 132 -9.54 10.97 -1.39
N GLY A 133 -10.67 11.69 -1.24
CA GLY A 133 -11.35 12.37 -2.34
C GLY A 133 -10.50 13.46 -3.00
N ALA A 134 -9.81 14.29 -2.21
CA ALA A 134 -8.91 15.32 -2.73
C ALA A 134 -7.73 14.69 -3.51
N LYS A 135 -7.13 13.63 -2.99
CA LYS A 135 -6.04 12.92 -3.69
C LYS A 135 -6.49 12.22 -4.96
N ARG A 136 -7.74 11.76 -5.02
CA ARG A 136 -8.31 11.23 -6.25
C ARG A 136 -8.47 12.32 -7.31
N ALA A 137 -9.00 13.48 -6.95
CA ALA A 137 -9.15 14.61 -7.87
C ALA A 137 -7.78 15.12 -8.37
N GLU A 138 -6.77 15.15 -7.49
CA GLU A 138 -5.39 15.51 -7.84
C GLU A 138 -4.81 14.54 -8.87
N LEU A 139 -5.00 13.23 -8.68
CA LEU A 139 -4.55 12.20 -9.62
C LEU A 139 -5.24 12.37 -10.99
N GLU A 140 -6.55 12.57 -11.01
CA GLU A 140 -7.31 12.78 -12.25
C GLU A 140 -6.84 14.05 -13.00
N ALA A 141 -6.46 15.09 -12.28
CA ALA A 141 -5.91 16.32 -12.88
C ALA A 141 -4.53 16.05 -13.52
N GLU A 142 -3.64 15.32 -12.84
CA GLU A 142 -2.33 14.94 -13.39
C GLU A 142 -2.45 13.98 -14.58
N GLU A 143 -3.44 13.08 -14.57
CA GLU A 143 -3.73 12.20 -15.71
C GLU A 143 -4.20 12.98 -16.94
N LYS A 144 -5.06 13.97 -16.77
CA LYS A 144 -5.50 14.87 -17.86
C LYS A 144 -4.32 15.67 -18.43
N LYS A 145 -3.43 16.20 -17.59
CA LYS A 145 -2.22 16.89 -18.04
C LYS A 145 -1.32 15.96 -18.87
N ASN A 146 -1.13 14.72 -18.40
CA ASN A 146 -0.35 13.73 -19.12
C ASN A 146 -0.95 13.44 -20.51
N GLN A 147 -2.27 13.19 -20.57
CA GLN A 147 -2.97 12.93 -21.83
C GLN A 147 -2.88 14.12 -22.80
N ALA A 148 -3.04 15.34 -22.31
CA ALA A 148 -2.91 16.54 -23.12
C ALA A 148 -1.50 16.70 -23.71
N LEU A 149 -0.46 16.53 -22.88
CA LEU A 149 0.94 16.61 -23.32
C LEU A 149 1.28 15.51 -24.34
N MET A 150 0.82 14.28 -24.09
CA MET A 150 0.97 13.16 -25.03
C MET A 150 0.25 13.43 -26.37
N GLY A 151 -0.93 14.05 -26.32
CA GLY A 151 -1.66 14.49 -27.51
C GLY A 151 -0.84 15.51 -28.33
N GLN A 152 -0.28 16.54 -27.67
CA GLN A 152 0.58 17.52 -28.31
C GLN A 152 1.80 16.89 -28.99
N ILE A 153 2.51 16.01 -28.31
CA ILE A 153 3.67 15.30 -28.88
C ILE A 153 3.27 14.52 -30.13
N ARG A 154 2.13 13.80 -30.09
CA ARG A 154 1.69 12.95 -31.22
C ARG A 154 1.21 13.74 -32.44
N THR A 155 0.63 14.92 -32.24
CA THR A 155 0.04 15.72 -33.32
C THR A 155 0.99 16.74 -33.93
N ASN A 156 2.05 17.13 -33.23
CA ASN A 156 3.02 18.10 -33.68
C ASN A 156 4.31 17.39 -34.15
N LYS A 157 4.59 17.44 -35.46
CA LYS A 157 5.77 16.81 -36.04
C LYS A 157 7.10 17.29 -35.44
N LEU A 158 7.19 18.57 -35.11
CA LEU A 158 8.42 19.15 -34.55
C LEU A 158 8.66 18.63 -33.12
N ASP A 159 7.58 18.58 -32.29
CA ASP A 159 7.65 18.10 -30.91
C ASP A 159 7.95 16.60 -30.89
N TYR A 160 7.35 15.83 -31.79
CA TYR A 160 7.63 14.41 -31.95
C TYR A 160 9.10 14.14 -32.33
N SER A 161 9.63 14.87 -33.32
CA SER A 161 11.04 14.72 -33.76
C SER A 161 12.01 15.08 -32.63
N ARG A 162 11.79 16.20 -31.94
CA ARG A 162 12.61 16.59 -30.78
C ARG A 162 12.60 15.54 -29.67
N THR A 163 11.42 14.98 -29.37
CA THR A 163 11.29 13.93 -28.35
C THR A 163 12.09 12.67 -28.74
N LEU A 164 12.09 12.29 -30.03
CA LEU A 164 12.91 11.18 -30.53
C LEU A 164 14.40 11.44 -30.40
N GLU A 165 14.87 12.66 -30.71
CA GLU A 165 16.26 13.06 -30.53
C GLU A 165 16.68 12.99 -29.04
N GLU A 166 15.85 13.49 -28.15
CA GLU A 166 16.09 13.39 -26.72
C GLU A 166 16.17 11.93 -26.25
N LEU A 167 15.27 11.06 -26.70
CA LEU A 167 15.32 9.63 -26.40
C LEU A 167 16.60 8.95 -26.92
N ALA A 168 17.06 9.33 -28.11
CA ALA A 168 18.31 8.81 -28.66
C ALA A 168 19.53 9.20 -27.79
N VAL A 169 19.58 10.45 -27.32
CA VAL A 169 20.62 10.91 -26.38
C VAL A 169 20.57 10.10 -25.08
N ARG A 170 19.37 9.87 -24.51
CA ARG A 170 19.22 9.08 -23.28
C ARG A 170 19.62 7.62 -23.45
N ALA A 171 19.34 7.03 -24.63
CA ALA A 171 19.82 5.69 -24.95
C ALA A 171 21.35 5.61 -24.98
N GLN A 172 22.05 6.66 -25.45
CA GLN A 172 23.51 6.75 -25.39
C GLN A 172 24.03 6.91 -23.97
N GLU A 173 23.39 7.71 -23.14
CA GLU A 173 23.74 7.86 -21.71
C GLU A 173 23.58 6.53 -20.96
N LEU A 174 22.51 5.79 -21.22
CA LEU A 174 22.31 4.44 -20.68
C LEU A 174 23.42 3.49 -21.12
N GLN A 175 23.83 3.57 -22.37
CA GLN A 175 24.94 2.76 -22.86
C GLN A 175 26.26 3.07 -22.14
N LYS A 176 26.55 4.33 -21.85
CA LYS A 176 27.73 4.73 -21.05
C LYS A 176 27.63 4.20 -19.64
N LEU A 177 26.47 4.32 -18.98
CA LEU A 177 26.25 3.79 -17.64
C LEU A 177 26.55 2.29 -17.56
N LEU A 178 26.11 1.52 -18.56
CA LEU A 178 26.38 0.08 -18.63
C LEU A 178 27.86 -0.23 -18.90
N GLN A 179 28.55 0.57 -19.72
CA GLN A 179 30.00 0.46 -19.88
C GLN A 179 30.78 0.69 -18.59
N ASP A 180 30.31 1.64 -17.76
CA ASP A 180 30.93 1.91 -16.48
C ASP A 180 30.68 0.75 -15.48
N PHE A 181 29.52 0.11 -15.54
CA PHE A 181 29.28 -1.12 -14.76
C PHE A 181 30.22 -2.25 -15.20
N GLU A 182 30.43 -2.46 -16.50
CA GLU A 182 31.38 -3.46 -17.00
C GLU A 182 32.81 -3.24 -16.50
N LYS A 183 33.25 -1.97 -16.40
CA LYS A 183 34.60 -1.62 -15.90
C LYS A 183 34.74 -1.80 -14.39
N GLN A 184 33.66 -1.61 -13.64
CA GLN A 184 33.64 -1.62 -12.17
C GLN A 184 33.21 -2.97 -11.59
N ALA A 185 32.72 -3.90 -12.41
CA ALA A 185 32.22 -5.19 -11.95
C ALA A 185 33.33 -6.04 -11.33
N PRO A 186 33.39 -6.21 -10.01
CA PRO A 186 34.11 -7.34 -9.44
C PRO A 186 33.44 -8.61 -9.92
N ALA A 187 34.21 -9.67 -10.12
CA ALA A 187 33.64 -10.99 -10.39
C ALA A 187 32.55 -11.29 -9.35
N LEU A 188 31.34 -11.59 -9.78
CA LEU A 188 30.26 -11.96 -8.88
C LEU A 188 30.66 -13.23 -8.12
N ASP A 189 30.91 -13.11 -6.84
CA ASP A 189 31.39 -14.20 -5.95
C ASP A 189 30.32 -15.26 -5.61
N LEU A 190 29.18 -15.26 -6.32
CA LEU A 190 28.11 -16.22 -6.09
C LEU A 190 28.01 -17.21 -7.25
N PRO A 191 27.61 -18.47 -6.99
CA PRO A 191 27.29 -19.44 -8.03
C PRO A 191 25.98 -19.03 -8.72
N ILE A 192 26.07 -18.06 -9.63
CA ILE A 192 24.93 -17.67 -10.46
C ILE A 192 24.90 -18.62 -11.65
N ILE A 193 23.74 -19.28 -11.85
CA ILE A 193 23.49 -20.00 -13.09
C ILE A 193 23.58 -19.00 -14.24
N PRO A 194 24.40 -19.20 -15.26
CA PRO A 194 24.49 -18.27 -16.38
C PRO A 194 23.13 -18.04 -17.03
N ILE A 195 22.75 -16.78 -17.28
CA ILE A 195 21.47 -16.46 -17.95
C ILE A 195 21.32 -17.17 -19.29
N THR A 196 22.44 -17.50 -19.94
CA THR A 196 22.49 -18.23 -21.22
C THR A 196 21.87 -19.63 -21.14
N GLU A 197 21.93 -20.29 -19.99
CA GLU A 197 21.28 -21.58 -19.78
C GLU A 197 19.76 -21.47 -19.73
N GLY A 198 19.25 -20.29 -19.41
CA GLY A 198 17.82 -19.96 -19.40
C GLY A 198 17.26 -19.47 -20.73
N LYS A 199 18.08 -19.36 -21.78
CA LYS A 199 17.61 -18.81 -23.07
C LYS A 199 16.41 -19.57 -23.63
N GLY A 200 15.33 -18.86 -23.96
CA GLY A 200 14.05 -19.41 -24.41
C GLY A 200 13.16 -19.99 -23.31
N ARG A 201 13.57 -19.88 -22.02
CA ARG A 201 12.83 -20.40 -20.85
C ARG A 201 12.72 -19.37 -19.72
N LEU A 202 13.19 -18.15 -19.90
CA LEU A 202 13.10 -17.13 -18.88
C LEU A 202 11.63 -16.80 -18.57
N PRO A 203 11.25 -16.64 -17.30
CA PRO A 203 9.93 -16.17 -16.95
C PRO A 203 9.68 -14.76 -17.50
N TRP A 204 8.44 -14.48 -17.84
CA TRP A 204 8.03 -13.15 -18.29
C TRP A 204 8.12 -12.14 -17.15
N PRO A 205 8.63 -10.92 -17.43
CA PRO A 205 8.74 -9.88 -16.41
C PRO A 205 7.38 -9.36 -15.92
N ALA A 206 6.35 -9.47 -16.77
CA ALA A 206 4.97 -9.14 -16.41
C ALA A 206 3.99 -10.01 -17.20
N GLY A 207 2.85 -10.33 -16.60
CA GLY A 207 1.71 -10.90 -17.29
C GLY A 207 1.07 -9.85 -18.21
N GLY A 208 0.57 -10.24 -19.40
CA GLY A 208 -0.16 -9.31 -20.25
C GLY A 208 0.25 -9.35 -21.73
N ARG A 209 -0.15 -8.36 -22.52
CA ARG A 209 0.08 -8.32 -23.98
C ARG A 209 1.29 -7.44 -24.32
N ILE A 210 2.00 -7.76 -25.37
CA ILE A 210 3.05 -6.92 -25.93
C ILE A 210 2.39 -5.71 -26.62
N LEU A 211 2.75 -4.51 -26.18
CA LEU A 211 2.35 -3.25 -26.81
C LEU A 211 3.30 -2.90 -27.96
N GLN A 212 4.60 -3.12 -27.73
CA GLN A 212 5.66 -2.79 -28.66
C GLN A 212 6.71 -3.89 -28.68
N PRO A 213 6.94 -4.54 -29.83
CA PRO A 213 7.98 -5.54 -29.99
C PRO A 213 9.37 -4.88 -30.13
N TYR A 214 10.42 -5.70 -29.97
CA TYR A 214 11.80 -5.37 -30.31
C TYR A 214 11.96 -5.13 -31.82
N GLY A 215 12.82 -4.20 -32.21
CA GLY A 215 13.20 -3.98 -33.60
C GLY A 215 12.76 -2.63 -34.18
N LEU A 216 12.83 -2.52 -35.49
CA LEU A 216 12.49 -1.28 -36.21
C LEU A 216 10.98 -1.02 -36.16
N ARG A 217 10.64 0.23 -35.92
CA ARG A 217 9.27 0.70 -35.84
C ARG A 217 9.04 1.91 -36.73
N HIS A 218 7.91 1.88 -37.42
CA HIS A 218 7.38 3.03 -38.13
C HIS A 218 6.46 3.83 -37.19
N GLY A 219 6.87 5.05 -36.94
CA GLY A 219 6.12 5.99 -36.07
C GLY A 219 5.33 7.02 -36.91
N PRO A 220 4.66 7.96 -36.22
CA PRO A 220 4.06 9.12 -36.87
C PRO A 220 5.04 9.88 -37.73
N PHE A 221 4.52 10.57 -38.74
CA PHE A 221 5.30 11.41 -39.67
C PHE A 221 6.39 10.67 -40.49
N ASN A 222 6.18 9.37 -40.74
CA ASN A 222 7.11 8.50 -41.46
C ASN A 222 8.49 8.35 -40.79
N THR A 223 8.52 8.49 -39.46
CA THR A 223 9.75 8.29 -38.68
C THR A 223 10.02 6.80 -38.49
N VAL A 224 11.29 6.43 -38.48
CA VAL A 224 11.74 5.05 -38.19
C VAL A 224 12.60 5.10 -36.94
N THR A 225 12.25 4.31 -35.94
CA THR A 225 12.96 4.20 -34.66
C THR A 225 13.29 2.77 -34.35
N MET A 226 14.38 2.54 -33.61
CA MET A 226 14.74 1.22 -33.09
C MET A 226 14.23 1.08 -31.67
N ASN A 227 13.37 0.08 -31.42
CA ASN A 227 13.01 -0.32 -30.06
C ASN A 227 14.00 -1.39 -29.58
N ASN A 228 14.79 -1.08 -28.56
CA ASN A 228 15.84 -1.94 -28.01
C ASN A 228 15.33 -3.03 -27.08
N GLY A 229 14.04 -2.98 -26.71
CA GLY A 229 13.38 -3.92 -25.82
C GLY A 229 11.96 -4.24 -26.30
N ILE A 230 11.15 -4.70 -25.38
CA ILE A 230 9.71 -4.89 -25.58
C ILE A 230 8.93 -4.07 -24.55
N GLU A 231 7.75 -3.60 -24.91
CA GLU A 231 6.82 -3.01 -23.95
C GLU A 231 5.63 -3.94 -23.73
N ILE A 232 5.31 -4.19 -22.47
CA ILE A 232 4.27 -5.12 -22.04
C ILE A 232 3.20 -4.34 -21.27
N ALA A 233 1.95 -4.37 -21.72
CA ALA A 233 0.82 -3.95 -20.88
C ALA A 233 0.60 -5.00 -19.80
N PRO A 234 0.67 -4.65 -18.50
CA PRO A 234 0.40 -5.60 -17.44
C PRO A 234 -1.05 -6.10 -17.52
N ARG A 235 -1.31 -7.30 -17.00
CA ARG A 235 -2.68 -7.80 -16.86
C ARG A 235 -3.40 -6.98 -15.78
N GLU A 236 -4.67 -6.73 -15.98
CA GLU A 236 -5.50 -6.07 -14.98
C GLU A 236 -5.50 -6.88 -13.66
N GLY A 237 -5.24 -6.21 -12.55
CA GLY A 237 -5.13 -6.84 -11.23
C GLY A 237 -3.78 -7.50 -10.92
N ASP A 238 -2.82 -7.55 -11.88
CA ASP A 238 -1.48 -8.09 -11.66
C ASP A 238 -0.41 -7.11 -12.18
N PRO A 239 -0.14 -6.04 -11.43
CA PRO A 239 0.84 -5.04 -11.82
C PRO A 239 2.27 -5.40 -11.42
N GLU A 240 2.50 -6.56 -10.80
CA GLU A 240 3.85 -6.95 -10.35
C GLU A 240 4.81 -7.17 -11.50
N VAL A 241 6.03 -6.61 -11.35
CA VAL A 241 7.16 -6.82 -12.25
C VAL A 241 8.14 -7.76 -11.58
N ARG A 242 8.50 -8.83 -12.31
CA ARG A 242 9.32 -9.93 -11.80
C ARG A 242 10.65 -10.02 -12.54
N ALA A 243 11.70 -10.41 -11.82
CA ALA A 243 13.01 -10.66 -12.41
C ALA A 243 12.94 -11.84 -13.39
N GLY A 244 13.37 -11.62 -14.63
CA GLY A 244 13.46 -12.68 -15.64
C GLY A 244 14.52 -13.74 -15.34
N HIS A 245 15.53 -13.39 -14.55
CA HIS A 245 16.60 -14.28 -14.11
C HIS A 245 17.21 -13.79 -12.79
N GLY A 246 17.92 -14.66 -12.08
CA GLY A 246 18.65 -14.27 -10.88
C GLY A 246 19.81 -13.31 -11.20
N GLY A 247 20.10 -12.39 -10.29
CA GLY A 247 21.17 -11.42 -10.47
C GLY A 247 21.26 -10.42 -9.32
N LYS A 248 22.17 -9.46 -9.47
CA LYS A 248 22.37 -8.35 -8.54
C LYS A 248 21.77 -7.07 -9.11
N ILE A 249 21.04 -6.31 -8.31
CA ILE A 249 20.53 -5.00 -8.71
C ILE A 249 21.71 -4.03 -8.85
N ALA A 250 22.07 -3.70 -10.08
CA ALA A 250 23.12 -2.75 -10.40
C ALA A 250 22.63 -1.29 -10.34
N TYR A 251 21.34 -1.10 -10.64
CA TYR A 251 20.69 0.22 -10.63
C TYR A 251 19.22 0.08 -10.24
N ALA A 252 18.72 0.99 -9.41
CA ALA A 252 17.30 1.11 -9.06
C ALA A 252 17.03 2.58 -8.72
N ASP A 253 16.76 3.39 -9.74
CA ASP A 253 16.49 4.82 -9.61
C ASP A 253 15.80 5.34 -10.88
N HIS A 254 15.42 6.63 -10.86
CA HIS A 254 14.85 7.30 -12.02
C HIS A 254 15.90 7.53 -13.11
N PHE A 255 15.58 7.16 -14.35
CA PHE A 255 16.42 7.42 -15.52
C PHE A 255 15.58 8.07 -16.62
N GLN A 256 15.96 9.28 -17.04
CA GLN A 256 15.17 10.07 -17.99
C GLN A 256 14.96 9.32 -19.32
N GLY A 257 13.72 9.24 -19.78
CA GLY A 257 13.29 8.50 -20.96
C GLY A 257 12.91 7.04 -20.68
N TYR A 258 13.39 6.44 -19.58
CA TYR A 258 13.00 5.10 -19.11
C TYR A 258 12.14 5.13 -17.85
N GLY A 259 11.96 6.32 -17.26
CA GLY A 259 11.24 6.47 -15.99
C GLY A 259 11.97 5.81 -14.83
N ASN A 260 11.24 5.21 -13.91
CA ASN A 260 11.85 4.41 -12.86
C ASN A 260 12.39 3.11 -13.48
N LEU A 261 13.71 2.94 -13.38
CA LEU A 261 14.46 1.89 -14.04
C LEU A 261 15.17 0.98 -13.03
N ILE A 262 15.02 -0.32 -13.20
CA ILE A 262 15.87 -1.33 -12.55
C ILE A 262 16.78 -1.94 -13.60
N ILE A 263 18.07 -2.07 -13.28
CA ILE A 263 19.03 -2.85 -14.07
C ILE A 263 19.55 -4.00 -13.22
N LEU A 264 19.34 -5.22 -13.68
CA LEU A 264 19.90 -6.44 -13.13
C LEU A 264 21.17 -6.83 -13.86
N ASP A 265 22.23 -7.06 -13.09
CA ASP A 265 23.45 -7.70 -13.54
C ASP A 265 23.36 -9.22 -13.30
N HIS A 266 23.41 -10.01 -14.37
CA HIS A 266 23.34 -11.47 -14.32
C HIS A 266 24.74 -12.12 -14.39
N GLY A 267 25.80 -11.32 -14.35
CA GLY A 267 27.16 -11.79 -14.61
C GLY A 267 27.43 -12.01 -16.11
N LEU A 268 28.68 -12.34 -16.41
CA LEU A 268 29.13 -12.59 -17.79
C LEU A 268 28.73 -11.49 -18.80
N THR A 269 28.65 -10.24 -18.30
CA THR A 269 28.26 -9.04 -19.09
C THR A 269 26.83 -9.08 -19.65
N TYR A 270 25.93 -9.82 -19.02
CA TYR A 270 24.51 -9.82 -19.33
C TYR A 270 23.74 -8.94 -18.35
N TYR A 271 22.86 -8.10 -18.87
CA TYR A 271 21.99 -7.21 -18.11
C TYR A 271 20.54 -7.35 -18.56
N SER A 272 19.61 -7.26 -17.63
CA SER A 272 18.20 -7.01 -17.96
C SER A 272 17.73 -5.70 -17.35
N LEU A 273 16.91 -4.98 -18.09
CA LEU A 273 16.40 -3.66 -17.77
C LEU A 273 14.87 -3.73 -17.65
N TYR A 274 14.34 -3.06 -16.62
CA TYR A 274 12.91 -2.99 -16.33
C TYR A 274 12.55 -1.52 -16.11
N GLY A 275 11.91 -0.90 -17.10
CA GLY A 275 11.56 0.51 -17.09
C GLY A 275 10.06 0.77 -16.89
N HIS A 276 9.71 2.04 -16.80
CA HIS A 276 8.37 2.59 -16.62
C HIS A 276 7.69 2.18 -15.32
N LEU A 277 8.48 1.81 -14.29
CA LEU A 277 7.95 1.31 -13.03
C LEU A 277 7.24 2.43 -12.24
N ALA A 278 6.18 2.07 -11.53
CA ALA A 278 5.55 2.95 -10.55
C ALA A 278 6.33 2.92 -9.23
N GLU A 279 6.85 1.73 -8.85
CA GLU A 279 7.51 1.52 -7.56
C GLU A 279 8.62 0.49 -7.66
N PHE A 280 9.68 0.69 -6.85
CA PHE A 280 10.74 -0.27 -6.63
C PHE A 280 10.42 -1.13 -5.39
N LEU A 281 10.52 -2.46 -5.51
CA LEU A 281 10.43 -3.39 -4.39
C LEU A 281 11.79 -3.85 -3.91
N VAL A 282 12.86 -3.41 -4.58
CA VAL A 282 14.26 -3.76 -4.34
C VAL A 282 15.14 -2.51 -4.37
N ARG A 283 16.37 -2.64 -3.87
CA ARG A 283 17.36 -1.56 -3.83
C ARG A 283 18.63 -1.97 -4.57
N LYS A 284 19.40 -0.97 -5.02
CA LYS A 284 20.75 -1.20 -5.56
C LYS A 284 21.60 -2.03 -4.59
N GLY A 285 22.20 -3.09 -5.08
CA GLY A 285 23.03 -4.02 -4.34
C GLY A 285 22.32 -5.30 -3.90
N ASP A 286 20.97 -5.34 -3.90
CA ASP A 286 20.21 -6.53 -3.56
C ASP A 286 20.44 -7.66 -4.58
N TYR A 287 20.40 -8.91 -4.09
CA TYR A 287 20.36 -10.11 -4.92
C TYR A 287 18.94 -10.62 -5.06
N VAL A 288 18.53 -10.92 -6.28
CA VAL A 288 17.19 -11.43 -6.58
C VAL A 288 17.24 -12.75 -7.31
N LYS A 289 16.20 -13.57 -7.15
CA LYS A 289 16.02 -14.85 -7.85
C LYS A 289 15.13 -14.65 -9.08
N ALA A 290 15.22 -15.58 -10.03
CA ALA A 290 14.27 -15.63 -11.16
C ALA A 290 12.82 -15.69 -10.63
N GLY A 291 11.91 -14.91 -11.21
CA GLY A 291 10.52 -14.82 -10.82
C GLY A 291 10.23 -13.98 -9.56
N GLN A 292 11.25 -13.50 -8.86
CA GLN A 292 11.05 -12.63 -7.70
C GLN A 292 10.47 -11.29 -8.12
N ALA A 293 9.48 -10.78 -7.35
CA ALA A 293 8.93 -9.44 -7.55
C ALA A 293 10.02 -8.39 -7.26
N ILE A 294 10.22 -7.46 -8.20
CA ILE A 294 11.25 -6.42 -8.13
C ILE A 294 10.67 -5.01 -8.20
N GLY A 295 9.45 -4.87 -8.71
CA GLY A 295 8.78 -3.57 -8.83
C GLY A 295 7.32 -3.72 -9.20
N VAL A 296 6.67 -2.57 -9.39
CA VAL A 296 5.29 -2.44 -9.82
C VAL A 296 5.25 -1.70 -11.16
N ALA A 297 4.50 -2.19 -12.12
CA ALA A 297 4.31 -1.56 -13.41
C ALA A 297 3.70 -0.16 -13.29
N GLY A 298 4.13 0.76 -14.12
CA GLY A 298 3.69 2.14 -14.09
C GLY A 298 3.68 2.79 -15.47
N ASP A 299 3.68 4.10 -15.47
CA ASP A 299 3.69 4.93 -16.67
C ASP A 299 4.77 6.02 -16.63
N THR A 300 5.75 5.91 -15.71
CA THR A 300 6.84 6.87 -15.60
C THR A 300 7.70 6.83 -16.87
N GLY A 301 7.87 7.96 -17.56
CA GLY A 301 8.61 8.05 -18.82
C GLY A 301 8.01 7.28 -20.00
N SER A 302 6.84 6.62 -19.84
CA SER A 302 6.20 5.87 -20.92
C SER A 302 5.41 6.78 -21.86
N MET A 303 5.53 6.54 -23.17
CA MET A 303 4.74 7.20 -24.21
C MET A 303 3.47 6.42 -24.60
N VAL A 304 3.24 5.26 -24.02
CA VAL A 304 2.11 4.37 -24.35
C VAL A 304 1.14 4.13 -23.19
N GLY A 305 1.40 4.77 -22.06
CA GLY A 305 0.61 4.60 -20.83
C GLY A 305 1.22 3.55 -19.90
N VAL A 306 0.41 2.91 -19.05
CA VAL A 306 0.89 1.90 -18.09
C VAL A 306 1.48 0.72 -18.84
N SER A 307 2.77 0.50 -18.66
CA SER A 307 3.53 -0.56 -19.33
C SER A 307 4.77 -0.95 -18.53
N VAL A 308 5.37 -2.06 -18.89
CA VAL A 308 6.70 -2.47 -18.44
C VAL A 308 7.61 -2.51 -19.66
N TYR A 309 8.63 -1.66 -19.68
CA TYR A 309 9.71 -1.79 -20.63
C TYR A 309 10.64 -2.90 -20.17
N PHE A 310 10.92 -3.84 -21.04
CA PHE A 310 11.85 -4.95 -20.77
C PHE A 310 12.88 -5.09 -21.89
N GLU A 311 14.14 -5.06 -21.51
CA GLU A 311 15.27 -5.18 -22.42
C GLU A 311 16.31 -6.14 -21.87
N ILE A 312 16.95 -6.90 -22.74
CA ILE A 312 18.13 -7.72 -22.41
C ILE A 312 19.31 -7.20 -23.20
N ARG A 313 20.46 -7.05 -22.54
CA ARG A 313 21.72 -6.66 -23.17
C ARG A 313 22.80 -7.71 -22.93
N TYR A 314 23.54 -7.98 -23.98
CA TYR A 314 24.83 -8.66 -23.89
C TYR A 314 25.94 -7.63 -24.11
N LYS A 315 26.82 -7.47 -23.12
CA LYS A 315 27.67 -6.29 -23.01
C LYS A 315 26.77 -5.03 -23.05
N THR A 316 27.07 -4.10 -23.93
CA THR A 316 26.25 -2.88 -24.09
C THR A 316 25.23 -2.97 -25.24
N LYS A 317 25.15 -4.11 -25.96
CA LYS A 317 24.29 -4.28 -27.13
C LYS A 317 22.96 -4.91 -26.75
N PRO A 318 21.82 -4.29 -27.14
CA PRO A 318 20.52 -4.88 -26.94
C PRO A 318 20.35 -6.15 -27.79
N VAL A 319 19.68 -7.14 -27.23
CA VAL A 319 19.31 -8.39 -27.92
C VAL A 319 17.79 -8.57 -27.83
N ASP A 320 17.21 -9.26 -28.80
CA ASP A 320 15.77 -9.49 -28.84
C ASP A 320 15.30 -10.30 -27.62
N PRO A 321 14.51 -9.70 -26.71
CA PRO A 321 14.07 -10.36 -25.48
C PRO A 321 13.17 -11.58 -25.73
N LEU A 322 12.44 -11.60 -26.86
CA LEU A 322 11.53 -12.70 -27.20
C LEU A 322 12.26 -14.02 -27.45
N GLN A 323 13.55 -13.96 -27.80
CA GLN A 323 14.38 -15.16 -27.95
C GLN A 323 14.80 -15.76 -26.61
N TRP A 324 14.64 -15.02 -25.52
CA TRP A 324 15.04 -15.43 -24.17
C TRP A 324 13.87 -15.86 -23.31
N LEU A 325 12.71 -15.26 -23.52
CA LEU A 325 11.50 -15.53 -22.77
C LEU A 325 10.87 -16.89 -23.14
N SER A 326 10.23 -17.53 -22.19
CA SER A 326 9.45 -18.76 -22.42
C SER A 326 8.33 -18.52 -23.43
N ARG A 327 8.01 -19.52 -24.22
CA ARG A 327 6.87 -19.46 -25.15
C ARG A 327 5.57 -19.31 -24.35
N ARG A 328 4.72 -18.40 -24.79
CA ARG A 328 3.34 -18.21 -24.28
C ARG A 328 2.36 -19.07 -25.04
#